data_f58043037a39dfc9469a035892a17979
#
_entry.id   f58043037a39dfc9469a035892a17979
#
_cell.length_a   1.000
_cell.length_b   1.000
_cell.length_c   1.000
_cell.angle_alpha   90.00
_cell.angle_beta   90.00
_cell.angle_gamma   90.00
#
_symmetry.space_group_name_H-M   'P 1'
#
loop_
_entity.id
_entity.type
_entity.pdbx_description
1 polymer ?
#
loop_
_entity_poly.entity_id
_entity_poly.type
_entity_poly.pdbx_seq_one_letter_code
_entity_poly.pdbx_strand_id
1 'polypeptide(L)'
;MRSTAIHFRTLMLGAATALWLAGTAQAAEVHVMISGGLSAAYNALVPEYERTTGNKVITAYGPSMGTTVNAIPVRLERGEPADVLILVGYALDDLIKQGKAVADSKVDLVNSKIGVAVKSGSPKPDISSSDALKRALLAAKTIAYSDSASGVYISTEMFNKLGITAEMKDKARKIPATPVAEIVARGEAEIGMQQISELKPVHGIDIVGPLPDDLQKVTVFSAGIAKGSKEPEAGKALIKFLASPAARETIVNAGLEPIVGGAK
;
A
#
# COMPACT_ATOMS: atom_id res chain seq x y z
N MET A 1 -67.34 59.83 -40.75
CA MET A 1 -66.20 59.09 -41.40
C MET A 1 -65.18 58.83 -40.30
N ARG A 2 -65.15 57.59 -39.78
CA ARG A 2 -64.36 57.22 -38.60
C ARG A 2 -63.20 56.35 -39.03
N SER A 3 -62.02 56.81 -38.79
CA SER A 3 -60.75 56.04 -39.05
C SER A 3 -60.44 55.15 -37.83
N THR A 4 -60.27 53.88 -38.05
CA THR A 4 -59.93 52.90 -37.02
C THR A 4 -58.43 52.59 -37.14
N ALA A 5 -57.66 52.96 -36.12
CA ALA A 5 -56.24 52.65 -36.03
C ALA A 5 -56.07 51.29 -35.35
N ILE A 6 -55.41 50.37 -36.02
CA ILE A 6 -55.07 49.04 -35.51
C ILE A 6 -53.68 49.13 -34.88
N HIS A 7 -53.59 48.86 -33.57
CA HIS A 7 -52.34 48.78 -32.84
C HIS A 7 -51.74 47.35 -32.92
N PHE A 8 -50.65 47.18 -33.62
CA PHE A 8 -49.80 45.98 -33.59
C PHE A 8 -48.99 45.97 -32.30
N ARG A 9 -49.28 45.06 -31.39
CA ARG A 9 -48.43 44.77 -30.24
C ARG A 9 -47.45 43.68 -30.61
N THR A 10 -46.16 44.06 -30.78
CA THR A 10 -45.03 43.15 -30.97
C THR A 10 -44.67 42.51 -29.63
N LEU A 11 -44.92 41.21 -29.49
CA LEU A 11 -44.43 40.41 -28.37
C LEU A 11 -42.94 40.07 -28.63
N MET A 12 -42.05 40.66 -27.85
CA MET A 12 -40.65 40.22 -27.76
C MET A 12 -40.56 38.96 -26.89
N LEU A 13 -40.34 37.82 -27.51
CA LEU A 13 -39.95 36.58 -26.83
C LEU A 13 -38.48 36.64 -26.49
N GLY A 14 -38.14 36.94 -25.23
CA GLY A 14 -36.81 36.86 -24.71
C GLY A 14 -36.41 35.37 -24.47
N ALA A 15 -35.62 34.80 -25.38
CA ALA A 15 -35.00 33.50 -25.16
C ALA A 15 -33.83 33.66 -24.17
N ALA A 16 -34.08 33.30 -22.90
CA ALA A 16 -33.04 33.17 -21.91
C ALA A 16 -32.20 31.90 -22.19
N THR A 17 -31.11 32.01 -22.91
CA THR A 17 -30.12 30.95 -23.06
C THR A 17 -29.39 30.77 -21.73
N ALA A 18 -29.80 29.76 -20.92
CA ALA A 18 -29.03 29.31 -19.77
C ALA A 18 -27.77 28.62 -20.29
N LEU A 19 -26.64 29.33 -20.29
CA LEU A 19 -25.32 28.70 -20.44
C LEU A 19 -25.06 27.85 -19.21
N TRP A 20 -25.20 26.54 -19.36
CA TRP A 20 -24.63 25.58 -18.44
C TRP A 20 -23.12 25.67 -18.58
N LEU A 21 -22.46 26.36 -17.63
CA LEU A 21 -21.04 26.24 -17.39
C LEU A 21 -20.80 24.83 -16.84
N ALA A 22 -20.68 23.85 -17.74
CA ALA A 22 -20.04 22.59 -17.43
C ALA A 22 -18.58 22.92 -17.09
N GLY A 23 -18.29 23.16 -15.80
CA GLY A 23 -16.94 23.25 -15.32
C GLY A 23 -16.23 21.98 -15.74
N THR A 24 -15.30 22.07 -16.67
CA THR A 24 -14.37 20.98 -16.97
C THR A 24 -13.63 20.72 -15.67
N ALA A 25 -13.97 19.64 -14.98
CA ALA A 25 -13.16 19.15 -13.86
C ALA A 25 -11.76 18.96 -14.43
N GLN A 26 -10.84 19.84 -14.04
CA GLN A 26 -9.44 19.73 -14.45
C GLN A 26 -8.90 18.45 -13.83
N ALA A 27 -8.25 17.62 -14.64
CA ALA A 27 -7.59 16.42 -14.15
C ALA A 27 -6.57 16.77 -13.07
N ALA A 28 -6.73 16.21 -11.89
CA ALA A 28 -5.82 16.43 -10.76
C ALA A 28 -4.56 15.58 -10.90
N GLU A 29 -3.43 16.11 -10.42
CA GLU A 29 -2.20 15.34 -10.25
C GLU A 29 -2.05 14.98 -8.77
N VAL A 30 -2.30 13.71 -8.42
CA VAL A 30 -2.32 13.19 -7.05
C VAL A 30 -0.95 12.59 -6.71
N HIS A 31 -0.24 13.21 -5.78
CA HIS A 31 1.04 12.71 -5.27
C HIS A 31 0.82 11.67 -4.18
N VAL A 32 1.30 10.45 -4.40
CA VAL A 32 1.14 9.32 -3.47
C VAL A 32 2.50 8.87 -2.97
N MET A 33 2.65 8.75 -1.65
CA MET A 33 3.76 8.03 -1.03
C MET A 33 3.26 6.68 -0.56
N ILE A 34 3.88 5.59 -1.04
CA ILE A 34 3.44 4.22 -0.74
C ILE A 34 4.58 3.32 -0.30
N SER A 35 4.29 2.43 0.67
CA SER A 35 5.21 1.39 1.11
C SER A 35 4.94 0.03 0.44
N GLY A 36 5.95 -0.83 0.45
CA GLY A 36 6.03 -2.06 -0.35
C GLY A 36 4.83 -3.00 -0.25
N GLY A 37 4.26 -3.17 0.95
CA GLY A 37 3.26 -4.20 1.20
C GLY A 37 1.98 -4.11 0.38
N LEU A 38 1.58 -2.91 -0.09
CA LEU A 38 0.42 -2.73 -0.98
C LEU A 38 0.83 -2.43 -2.43
N SER A 39 2.12 -2.22 -2.71
CA SER A 39 2.59 -1.69 -4.00
C SER A 39 2.16 -2.51 -5.21
N ALA A 40 2.19 -3.84 -5.13
CA ALA A 40 1.83 -4.71 -6.25
C ALA A 40 0.35 -4.54 -6.66
N ALA A 41 -0.57 -4.58 -5.68
CA ALA A 41 -1.99 -4.36 -5.92
C ALA A 41 -2.26 -2.92 -6.39
N TYR A 42 -1.65 -1.94 -5.75
CA TYR A 42 -1.77 -0.53 -6.10
C TYR A 42 -1.34 -0.26 -7.54
N ASN A 43 -0.18 -0.76 -7.98
CA ASN A 43 0.33 -0.55 -9.33
C ASN A 43 -0.59 -1.16 -10.40
N ALA A 44 -1.27 -2.27 -10.07
CA ALA A 44 -2.26 -2.88 -10.97
C ALA A 44 -3.58 -2.09 -11.02
N LEU A 45 -3.94 -1.37 -9.94
CA LEU A 45 -5.19 -0.63 -9.80
C LEU A 45 -5.11 0.82 -10.30
N VAL A 46 -3.95 1.49 -10.18
CA VAL A 46 -3.78 2.90 -10.56
C VAL A 46 -4.17 3.19 -12.01
N PRO A 47 -3.81 2.38 -13.02
CA PRO A 47 -4.22 2.66 -14.40
C PRO A 47 -5.74 2.71 -14.59
N GLU A 48 -6.50 1.89 -13.85
CA GLU A 48 -7.96 1.89 -13.88
C GLU A 48 -8.53 3.15 -13.21
N TYR A 49 -7.96 3.56 -12.07
CA TYR A 49 -8.32 4.82 -11.42
C TYR A 49 -8.09 6.02 -12.36
N GLU A 50 -6.90 6.11 -12.97
CA GLU A 50 -6.57 7.19 -13.91
C GLU A 50 -7.53 7.21 -15.12
N ARG A 51 -7.81 6.02 -15.69
CA ARG A 51 -8.71 5.88 -16.83
C ARG A 51 -10.15 6.33 -16.52
N THR A 52 -10.64 6.03 -15.31
CA THR A 52 -12.03 6.31 -14.92
C THR A 52 -12.25 7.73 -14.42
N THR A 53 -11.23 8.37 -13.85
CA THR A 53 -11.34 9.71 -13.27
C THR A 53 -10.72 10.81 -14.14
N GLY A 54 -9.81 10.46 -15.05
CA GLY A 54 -8.97 11.40 -15.77
C GLY A 54 -7.80 11.95 -14.95
N ASN A 55 -7.76 11.72 -13.65
CA ASN A 55 -6.65 12.16 -12.78
C ASN A 55 -5.35 11.45 -13.14
N LYS A 56 -4.22 12.06 -12.75
CA LYS A 56 -2.89 11.47 -12.84
C LYS A 56 -2.35 11.16 -11.44
N VAL A 57 -1.60 10.07 -11.33
CA VAL A 57 -1.02 9.65 -10.06
C VAL A 57 0.49 9.64 -10.16
N ILE A 58 1.15 10.45 -9.32
CA ILE A 58 2.60 10.50 -9.20
C ILE A 58 3.03 9.77 -7.94
N THR A 59 3.73 8.65 -8.11
CA THR A 59 4.03 7.74 -7.01
C THR A 59 5.48 7.80 -6.56
N ALA A 60 5.69 7.94 -5.25
CA ALA A 60 6.97 7.81 -4.58
C ALA A 60 6.95 6.58 -3.67
N TYR A 61 7.90 5.67 -3.87
CA TYR A 61 8.01 4.43 -3.09
C TYR A 61 9.02 4.59 -1.96
N GLY A 62 8.72 4.00 -0.79
CA GLY A 62 9.63 3.99 0.33
C GLY A 62 9.10 3.19 1.53
N PRO A 63 9.95 2.83 2.49
CA PRO A 63 9.51 2.15 3.71
C PRO A 63 8.51 2.99 4.52
N SER A 64 7.58 2.31 5.20
CA SER A 64 6.60 2.95 6.11
C SER A 64 7.26 3.68 7.28
N MET A 65 8.47 3.30 7.63
CA MET A 65 9.23 3.81 8.77
C MET A 65 10.73 3.69 8.52
N GLY A 66 11.53 4.15 9.47
CA GLY A 66 13.00 4.10 9.39
C GLY A 66 13.60 5.40 8.94
N THR A 67 14.93 5.39 8.77
CA THR A 67 15.75 6.60 8.52
C THR A 67 16.42 6.60 7.14
N THR A 68 16.07 5.65 6.27
CA THR A 68 16.59 5.63 4.90
C THR A 68 16.09 6.85 4.13
N VAL A 69 16.88 7.31 3.18
CA VAL A 69 16.59 8.54 2.42
C VAL A 69 15.22 8.53 1.73
N ASN A 70 14.73 7.35 1.37
CA ASN A 70 13.44 7.14 0.71
C ASN A 70 12.29 6.78 1.68
N ALA A 71 12.54 6.65 2.99
CA ALA A 71 11.48 6.37 3.95
C ALA A 71 10.42 7.48 3.95
N ILE A 72 9.14 7.11 4.01
CA ILE A 72 8.01 8.05 3.93
C ILE A 72 8.14 9.17 4.98
N PRO A 73 8.45 8.90 6.27
CA PRO A 73 8.66 9.97 7.25
C PRO A 73 9.75 10.95 6.85
N VAL A 74 10.87 10.44 6.32
CA VAL A 74 12.03 11.26 5.91
C VAL A 74 11.72 12.12 4.68
N ARG A 75 10.94 11.59 3.71
CA ARG A 75 10.44 12.36 2.57
C ARG A 75 9.53 13.52 3.02
N LEU A 76 8.61 13.24 3.94
CA LEU A 76 7.71 14.27 4.50
C LEU A 76 8.48 15.33 5.28
N GLU A 77 9.55 14.98 5.99
CA GLU A 77 10.42 15.94 6.68
C GLU A 77 11.16 16.85 5.72
N ARG A 78 11.54 16.38 4.53
CA ARG A 78 12.13 17.20 3.48
C ARG A 78 11.12 18.05 2.73
N GLY A 79 9.82 17.95 3.04
CA GLY A 79 8.76 18.70 2.37
C GLY A 79 8.46 18.20 0.96
N GLU A 80 8.74 16.93 0.64
CA GLU A 80 8.34 16.36 -0.64
C GLU A 80 6.80 16.34 -0.75
N PRO A 81 6.23 16.68 -1.92
CA PRO A 81 4.79 16.77 -2.10
C PRO A 81 4.13 15.39 -1.87
N ALA A 82 3.03 15.39 -1.13
CA ALA A 82 2.20 14.23 -0.92
C ALA A 82 0.74 14.66 -0.72
N ASP A 83 -0.18 13.94 -1.37
CA ASP A 83 -1.61 14.07 -1.19
C ASP A 83 -2.15 12.86 -0.43
N VAL A 84 -1.67 11.67 -0.77
CA VAL A 84 -2.06 10.40 -0.16
C VAL A 84 -0.84 9.66 0.39
N LEU A 85 -0.97 9.17 1.60
CA LEU A 85 0.00 8.32 2.28
C LEU A 85 -0.58 6.91 2.39
N ILE A 86 0.13 5.88 1.89
CA ILE A 86 -0.27 4.48 1.96
C ILE A 86 0.86 3.69 2.62
N LEU A 87 0.66 3.28 3.88
CA LEU A 87 1.70 2.66 4.68
C LEU A 87 1.12 1.79 5.79
N VAL A 88 1.98 1.21 6.59
CA VAL A 88 1.57 0.42 7.77
C VAL A 88 0.71 1.27 8.70
N GLY A 89 -0.44 0.75 9.14
CA GLY A 89 -1.48 1.49 9.86
C GLY A 89 -0.98 2.20 11.11
N TYR A 90 -0.18 1.54 11.95
CA TYR A 90 0.38 2.19 13.14
C TYR A 90 1.41 3.27 12.82
N ALA A 91 2.15 3.14 11.72
CA ALA A 91 3.06 4.20 11.28
C ALA A 91 2.29 5.42 10.73
N LEU A 92 1.12 5.20 10.09
CA LEU A 92 0.21 6.29 9.73
C LEU A 92 -0.37 6.97 10.98
N ASP A 93 -0.72 6.21 12.02
CA ASP A 93 -1.18 6.77 13.30
C ASP A 93 -0.11 7.68 13.94
N ASP A 94 1.15 7.28 13.84
CA ASP A 94 2.26 8.12 14.34
C ASP A 94 2.46 9.40 13.51
N LEU A 95 2.28 9.32 12.18
CA LEU A 95 2.28 10.52 11.32
C LEU A 95 1.09 11.45 11.62
N ILE A 96 -0.09 10.90 11.95
CA ILE A 96 -1.25 11.68 12.39
C ILE A 96 -0.94 12.41 13.70
N LYS A 97 -0.39 11.72 14.71
CA LYS A 97 0.02 12.33 15.99
C LYS A 97 1.05 13.44 15.81
N GLN A 98 1.93 13.30 14.81
CA GLN A 98 2.92 14.33 14.46
C GLN A 98 2.34 15.47 13.61
N GLY A 99 1.05 15.45 13.28
CA GLY A 99 0.39 16.46 12.45
C GLY A 99 0.81 16.42 10.97
N LYS A 100 1.37 15.30 10.50
CA LYS A 100 1.82 15.10 9.11
C LYS A 100 0.73 14.46 8.22
N ALA A 101 -0.31 13.89 8.81
CA ALA A 101 -1.48 13.36 8.13
C ALA A 101 -2.77 13.84 8.81
N VAL A 102 -3.88 13.87 8.07
CA VAL A 102 -5.21 14.27 8.54
C VAL A 102 -5.84 13.12 9.30
N ALA A 103 -6.21 13.32 10.56
CA ALA A 103 -6.70 12.26 11.46
C ALA A 103 -7.93 11.52 10.92
N ASP A 104 -8.94 12.25 10.46
CA ASP A 104 -10.23 11.70 10.04
C ASP A 104 -10.19 11.13 8.60
N SER A 105 -9.01 11.10 7.98
CA SER A 105 -8.84 10.59 6.62
C SER A 105 -8.33 9.15 6.55
N LYS A 106 -7.97 8.55 7.70
CA LYS A 106 -7.42 7.20 7.73
C LYS A 106 -8.47 6.16 7.36
N VAL A 107 -8.11 5.31 6.40
CA VAL A 107 -8.88 4.13 5.98
C VAL A 107 -7.97 2.92 6.00
N ASP A 108 -8.35 1.88 6.74
CA ASP A 108 -7.67 0.60 6.71
C ASP A 108 -8.07 -0.15 5.43
N LEU A 109 -7.08 -0.50 4.60
CA LEU A 109 -7.32 -1.05 3.26
C LEU A 109 -7.22 -2.58 3.25
N VAL A 110 -6.14 -3.12 3.80
CA VAL A 110 -5.82 -4.54 3.68
C VAL A 110 -5.08 -5.08 4.90
N ASN A 111 -5.26 -6.38 5.14
CA ASN A 111 -4.40 -7.19 6.00
C ASN A 111 -3.33 -7.89 5.15
N SER A 112 -2.11 -7.89 5.64
CA SER A 112 -0.97 -8.55 5.02
C SER A 112 -0.32 -9.54 5.98
N LYS A 113 -0.04 -10.76 5.48
CA LYS A 113 0.61 -11.84 6.23
C LYS A 113 2.07 -11.96 5.83
N ILE A 114 2.91 -12.36 6.77
CA ILE A 114 4.31 -12.70 6.53
C ILE A 114 4.36 -14.11 5.98
N GLY A 115 5.15 -14.30 4.91
CA GLY A 115 5.40 -15.60 4.32
C GLY A 115 6.88 -15.97 4.32
N VAL A 116 7.11 -17.23 4.01
CA VAL A 116 8.43 -17.86 3.85
C VAL A 116 8.61 -18.19 2.38
N ALA A 117 9.79 -17.89 1.85
CA ALA A 117 10.18 -18.21 0.48
C ALA A 117 11.55 -18.88 0.44
N VAL A 118 11.74 -19.73 -0.56
CA VAL A 118 13.00 -20.36 -0.93
C VAL A 118 13.27 -20.10 -2.42
N LYS A 119 14.49 -20.31 -2.86
CA LYS A 119 14.81 -20.24 -4.30
C LYS A 119 14.01 -21.29 -5.07
N SER A 120 13.50 -20.94 -6.25
CA SER A 120 12.74 -21.87 -7.09
C SER A 120 13.51 -23.17 -7.35
N GLY A 121 12.79 -24.29 -7.17
CA GLY A 121 13.36 -25.64 -7.29
C GLY A 121 14.16 -26.13 -6.09
N SER A 122 14.35 -25.32 -5.05
CA SER A 122 14.93 -25.76 -3.79
C SER A 122 13.92 -26.58 -2.96
N PRO A 123 14.38 -27.52 -2.12
CA PRO A 123 13.49 -28.21 -1.20
C PRO A 123 12.72 -27.21 -0.31
N LYS A 124 11.40 -27.37 -0.23
CA LYS A 124 10.56 -26.55 0.64
C LYS A 124 10.65 -27.07 2.07
N PRO A 125 11.07 -26.27 3.04
CA PRO A 125 11.08 -26.68 4.43
C PRO A 125 9.65 -26.87 4.97
N ASP A 126 9.50 -27.77 5.94
CA ASP A 126 8.26 -27.85 6.71
C ASP A 126 8.13 -26.64 7.64
N ILE A 127 7.06 -25.88 7.48
CA ILE A 127 6.69 -24.71 8.29
C ILE A 127 5.28 -24.84 8.86
N SER A 128 4.73 -26.06 8.92
CA SER A 128 3.33 -26.33 9.33
C SER A 128 3.02 -26.01 10.78
N SER A 129 4.03 -25.83 11.61
CA SER A 129 3.92 -25.44 13.02
C SER A 129 5.11 -24.59 13.44
N SER A 130 5.01 -23.94 14.60
CA SER A 130 6.12 -23.16 15.18
C SER A 130 7.36 -24.02 15.41
N ASP A 131 7.22 -25.27 15.86
CA ASP A 131 8.34 -26.20 16.03
C ASP A 131 8.95 -26.62 14.67
N ALA A 132 8.14 -26.82 13.65
CA ALA A 132 8.61 -27.15 12.30
C ALA A 132 9.39 -25.96 11.71
N LEU A 133 8.83 -24.74 11.79
CA LEU A 133 9.52 -23.53 11.38
C LEU A 133 10.84 -23.33 12.15
N LYS A 134 10.83 -23.54 13.47
CA LYS A 134 12.04 -23.47 14.30
C LYS A 134 13.14 -24.42 13.76
N ARG A 135 12.79 -25.68 13.50
CA ARG A 135 13.77 -26.66 12.94
C ARG A 135 14.28 -26.20 11.58
N ALA A 136 13.40 -25.71 10.71
CA ALA A 136 13.78 -25.20 9.38
C ALA A 136 14.75 -24.01 9.47
N LEU A 137 14.47 -23.05 10.35
CA LEU A 137 15.35 -21.89 10.56
C LEU A 137 16.69 -22.30 11.18
N LEU A 138 16.71 -23.25 12.10
CA LEU A 138 17.95 -23.77 12.69
C LEU A 138 18.81 -24.54 11.66
N ALA A 139 18.20 -25.29 10.75
CA ALA A 139 18.87 -26.06 9.72
C ALA A 139 19.44 -25.18 8.57
N ALA A 140 18.76 -24.08 8.24
CA ALA A 140 19.21 -23.16 7.18
C ALA A 140 20.56 -22.51 7.52
N LYS A 141 21.41 -22.37 6.51
CA LYS A 141 22.72 -21.68 6.65
C LYS A 141 22.58 -20.17 6.60
N THR A 142 21.65 -19.67 5.78
CA THR A 142 21.45 -18.24 5.57
C THR A 142 19.97 -17.90 5.51
N ILE A 143 19.59 -16.84 6.22
CA ILE A 143 18.21 -16.35 6.30
C ILE A 143 18.22 -14.86 5.99
N ALA A 144 17.24 -14.39 5.20
CA ALA A 144 17.02 -12.98 4.92
C ALA A 144 15.65 -12.53 5.40
N TYR A 145 15.57 -11.33 5.97
CA TYR A 145 14.34 -10.65 6.33
C TYR A 145 14.43 -9.14 6.04
N SER A 146 13.30 -8.47 5.82
CA SER A 146 13.29 -7.06 5.44
C SER A 146 13.70 -6.13 6.59
N ASP A 147 13.98 -4.87 6.28
CA ASP A 147 14.14 -3.78 7.26
C ASP A 147 12.82 -3.08 7.61
N SER A 148 11.69 -3.55 7.07
CA SER A 148 10.34 -3.01 7.29
C SER A 148 9.60 -3.74 8.42
N ALA A 149 8.27 -3.53 8.50
CA ALA A 149 7.43 -4.03 9.59
C ALA A 149 7.57 -5.55 9.85
N SER A 150 7.62 -6.38 8.79
CA SER A 150 7.80 -7.82 8.95
C SER A 150 9.16 -8.17 9.54
N GLY A 151 10.21 -7.52 9.09
CA GLY A 151 11.56 -7.80 9.60
C GLY A 151 11.79 -7.29 11.01
N VAL A 152 11.18 -6.18 11.40
CA VAL A 152 11.17 -5.72 12.80
C VAL A 152 10.54 -6.81 13.68
N TYR A 153 9.34 -7.28 13.34
CA TYR A 153 8.68 -8.35 14.08
C TYR A 153 9.52 -9.63 14.14
N ILE A 154 10.06 -10.09 13.00
CA ILE A 154 10.87 -11.31 12.92
C ILE A 154 12.05 -11.23 13.87
N SER A 155 12.80 -10.14 13.84
CA SER A 155 14.04 -10.00 14.60
C SER A 155 13.85 -9.68 16.08
N THR A 156 12.79 -8.97 16.45
CA THR A 156 12.59 -8.51 17.85
C THR A 156 11.63 -9.42 18.63
N GLU A 157 10.68 -10.07 17.97
CA GLU A 157 9.64 -10.86 18.63
C GLU A 157 9.70 -12.34 18.25
N MET A 158 9.66 -12.68 16.93
CA MET A 158 9.49 -14.07 16.46
C MET A 158 10.67 -14.96 16.86
N PHE A 159 11.92 -14.51 16.64
CA PHE A 159 13.10 -15.29 17.03
C PHE A 159 13.15 -15.51 18.54
N ASN A 160 12.71 -14.55 19.32
CA ASN A 160 12.61 -14.69 20.79
C ASN A 160 11.52 -15.67 21.19
N LYS A 161 10.33 -15.60 20.59
CA LYS A 161 9.23 -16.56 20.84
C LYS A 161 9.66 -18.00 20.53
N LEU A 162 10.46 -18.19 19.48
CA LEU A 162 11.02 -19.50 19.11
C LEU A 162 12.21 -19.93 19.97
N GLY A 163 12.76 -19.02 20.78
CA GLY A 163 13.96 -19.29 21.59
C GLY A 163 15.20 -19.57 20.75
N ILE A 164 15.40 -18.86 19.61
CA ILE A 164 16.52 -19.05 18.68
C ILE A 164 17.27 -17.76 18.38
N THR A 165 17.07 -16.71 19.15
CA THR A 165 17.69 -15.40 18.90
C THR A 165 19.21 -15.49 18.80
N ALA A 166 19.84 -16.31 19.65
CA ALA A 166 21.29 -16.47 19.64
C ALA A 166 21.79 -17.12 18.35
N GLU A 167 21.14 -18.18 17.90
CA GLU A 167 21.51 -18.95 16.70
C GLU A 167 21.26 -18.16 15.40
N MET A 168 20.30 -17.22 15.43
CA MET A 168 19.99 -16.37 14.27
C MET A 168 21.02 -15.24 14.06
N LYS A 169 21.81 -14.91 15.08
CA LYS A 169 22.71 -13.75 15.09
C LYS A 169 23.71 -13.75 13.93
N ASP A 170 24.24 -14.89 13.57
CA ASP A 170 25.30 -15.01 12.57
C ASP A 170 24.77 -15.38 11.17
N LYS A 171 23.54 -15.89 11.07
CA LYS A 171 23.00 -16.40 9.82
C LYS A 171 21.74 -15.69 9.30
N ALA A 172 21.07 -14.89 10.13
CA ALA A 172 19.90 -14.13 9.73
C ALA A 172 20.28 -12.66 9.47
N ARG A 173 20.07 -12.19 8.24
CA ARG A 173 20.47 -10.86 7.79
C ARG A 173 19.27 -9.98 7.52
N LYS A 174 19.29 -8.77 8.04
CA LYS A 174 18.36 -7.71 7.68
C LYS A 174 18.80 -7.11 6.32
N ILE A 175 17.85 -7.08 5.37
CA ILE A 175 18.08 -6.60 4.01
C ILE A 175 17.47 -5.22 3.88
N PRO A 176 18.28 -4.15 3.76
CA PRO A 176 17.77 -2.80 3.56
C PRO A 176 17.46 -2.54 2.08
N ALA A 177 16.38 -1.83 1.83
CA ALA A 177 16.00 -1.23 0.54
C ALA A 177 15.87 -2.17 -0.68
N THR A 178 16.18 -3.46 -0.53
CA THR A 178 16.03 -4.47 -1.59
C THR A 178 14.96 -5.48 -1.19
N PRO A 179 14.08 -5.93 -2.10
CA PRO A 179 13.15 -7.02 -1.83
C PRO A 179 13.88 -8.28 -1.39
N VAL A 180 13.46 -8.87 -0.25
CA VAL A 180 14.06 -10.12 0.27
C VAL A 180 13.99 -11.24 -0.76
N ALA A 181 12.88 -11.29 -1.52
CA ALA A 181 12.70 -12.27 -2.58
C ALA A 181 13.81 -12.26 -3.65
N GLU A 182 14.37 -11.09 -3.98
CA GLU A 182 15.48 -10.99 -4.93
C GLU A 182 16.77 -11.61 -4.37
N ILE A 183 17.04 -11.44 -3.06
CA ILE A 183 18.18 -12.06 -2.36
C ILE A 183 18.06 -13.57 -2.41
N VAL A 184 16.84 -14.09 -2.18
CA VAL A 184 16.55 -15.54 -2.25
C VAL A 184 16.67 -16.05 -3.69
N ALA A 185 16.14 -15.34 -4.68
CA ALA A 185 16.20 -15.73 -6.10
C ALA A 185 17.64 -15.86 -6.60
N ARG A 186 18.53 -14.96 -6.15
CA ARG A 186 19.97 -15.04 -6.47
C ARG A 186 20.71 -16.15 -5.70
N GLY A 187 20.05 -16.79 -4.71
CA GLY A 187 20.67 -17.82 -3.86
C GLY A 187 21.59 -17.27 -2.77
N GLU A 188 21.49 -15.99 -2.46
CA GLU A 188 22.26 -15.34 -1.38
C GLU A 188 21.67 -15.62 0.01
N ALA A 189 20.44 -16.12 0.07
CA ALA A 189 19.78 -16.66 1.26
C ALA A 189 19.01 -17.93 0.91
N GLU A 190 19.07 -18.94 1.80
CA GLU A 190 18.32 -20.19 1.65
C GLU A 190 16.84 -19.98 1.98
N ILE A 191 16.56 -19.16 3.00
CA ILE A 191 15.19 -18.81 3.43
C ILE A 191 15.05 -17.29 3.44
N GLY A 192 13.96 -16.79 2.84
CA GLY A 192 13.55 -15.41 2.93
C GLY A 192 12.20 -15.26 3.62
N MET A 193 12.04 -14.22 4.43
CA MET A 193 10.78 -13.91 5.10
C MET A 193 10.43 -12.43 4.91
N GLN A 194 9.25 -12.18 4.34
CA GLN A 194 8.72 -10.84 4.08
C GLN A 194 7.19 -10.91 3.95
N GLN A 195 6.51 -9.80 3.76
CA GLN A 195 5.09 -9.80 3.42
C GLN A 195 4.85 -10.63 2.15
N ILE A 196 3.84 -11.49 2.14
CA ILE A 196 3.52 -12.34 0.97
C ILE A 196 3.31 -11.50 -0.28
N SER A 197 2.69 -10.34 -0.15
CA SER A 197 2.46 -9.40 -1.26
C SER A 197 3.74 -8.81 -1.86
N GLU A 198 4.82 -8.79 -1.11
CA GLU A 198 6.15 -8.37 -1.59
C GLU A 198 6.96 -9.54 -2.17
N LEU A 199 6.66 -10.77 -1.74
CA LEU A 199 7.28 -11.99 -2.30
C LEU A 199 6.68 -12.34 -3.67
N LYS A 200 5.35 -12.27 -3.81
CA LYS A 200 4.62 -12.74 -4.99
C LYS A 200 5.07 -12.16 -6.33
N PRO A 201 5.41 -10.86 -6.45
CA PRO A 201 5.82 -10.30 -7.73
C PRO A 201 7.19 -10.75 -8.24
N VAL A 202 8.02 -11.36 -7.38
CA VAL A 202 9.41 -11.68 -7.72
C VAL A 202 9.52 -13.09 -8.29
N HIS A 203 10.10 -13.20 -9.50
CA HIS A 203 10.37 -14.48 -10.12
C HIS A 203 11.63 -15.14 -9.53
N GLY A 204 11.73 -16.47 -9.65
CA GLY A 204 12.90 -17.23 -9.19
C GLY A 204 12.85 -17.64 -7.72
N ILE A 205 11.70 -17.50 -7.08
CA ILE A 205 11.41 -18.03 -5.75
C ILE A 205 10.18 -18.92 -5.77
N ASP A 206 10.09 -19.82 -4.79
CA ASP A 206 8.88 -20.53 -4.41
C ASP A 206 8.43 -20.04 -3.04
N ILE A 207 7.20 -19.57 -2.94
CA ILE A 207 6.59 -19.27 -1.66
C ILE A 207 6.19 -20.59 -1.02
N VAL A 208 6.73 -20.86 0.18
CA VAL A 208 6.45 -22.06 0.95
C VAL A 208 5.07 -21.98 1.59
N GLY A 209 4.75 -20.82 2.15
CA GLY A 209 3.47 -20.53 2.80
C GLY A 209 3.56 -19.35 3.75
N PRO A 210 2.45 -19.00 4.43
CA PRO A 210 2.46 -18.05 5.54
C PRO A 210 3.20 -18.64 6.74
N LEU A 211 3.62 -17.79 7.67
CA LEU A 211 4.06 -18.23 9.00
C LEU A 211 2.93 -19.00 9.70
N PRO A 212 3.24 -19.94 10.61
CA PRO A 212 2.25 -20.57 11.47
C PRO A 212 1.39 -19.53 12.22
N ASP A 213 0.12 -19.84 12.45
CA ASP A 213 -0.85 -18.88 12.98
C ASP A 213 -0.45 -18.27 14.34
N ASP A 214 0.17 -19.07 15.21
CA ASP A 214 0.67 -18.64 16.54
C ASP A 214 1.92 -17.74 16.46
N LEU A 215 2.58 -17.73 15.32
CA LEU A 215 3.71 -16.83 14.99
C LEU A 215 3.35 -15.77 13.97
N GLN A 216 2.15 -15.80 13.39
CA GLN A 216 1.77 -14.85 12.37
C GLN A 216 1.53 -13.45 12.97
N LYS A 217 2.16 -12.45 12.38
CA LYS A 217 1.85 -11.04 12.63
C LYS A 217 1.14 -10.47 11.41
N VAL A 218 -0.14 -10.28 11.53
CA VAL A 218 -0.92 -9.58 10.49
C VAL A 218 -0.60 -8.10 10.56
N THR A 219 -0.20 -7.53 9.42
CA THR A 219 0.06 -6.09 9.29
C THR A 219 -1.09 -5.44 8.54
N VAL A 220 -1.75 -4.47 9.16
CA VAL A 220 -2.73 -3.61 8.48
C VAL A 220 -1.99 -2.56 7.67
N PHE A 221 -2.33 -2.41 6.39
CA PHE A 221 -1.93 -1.27 5.58
C PHE A 221 -3.12 -0.32 5.42
N SER A 222 -2.85 0.94 5.68
CA SER A 222 -3.86 2.01 5.71
C SER A 222 -3.47 3.13 4.76
N ALA A 223 -4.47 3.86 4.28
CA ALA A 223 -4.28 5.09 3.55
C ALA A 223 -4.82 6.29 4.33
N GLY A 224 -4.26 7.47 4.10
CA GLY A 224 -4.71 8.72 4.66
C GLY A 224 -4.28 9.91 3.83
N ILE A 225 -4.92 11.06 4.03
CA ILE A 225 -4.57 12.32 3.36
C ILE A 225 -3.38 12.97 4.09
N ALA A 226 -2.37 13.34 3.33
CA ALA A 226 -1.22 14.05 3.87
C ALA A 226 -1.64 15.46 4.34
N LYS A 227 -1.02 15.95 5.43
CA LYS A 227 -1.23 17.34 5.87
C LYS A 227 -0.62 18.30 4.86
N GLY A 228 -1.43 19.23 4.37
CA GLY A 228 -1.00 20.16 3.31
C GLY A 228 -1.15 19.61 1.88
N SER A 229 -1.91 18.51 1.70
CA SER A 229 -2.34 18.01 0.39
C SER A 229 -2.92 19.14 -0.45
N LYS A 230 -2.53 19.19 -1.72
CA LYS A 230 -3.06 20.15 -2.71
C LYS A 230 -4.31 19.60 -3.40
N GLU A 231 -4.45 18.27 -3.45
CA GLU A 231 -5.53 17.57 -4.13
C GLU A 231 -6.29 16.61 -3.16
N PRO A 232 -6.82 17.13 -2.02
CA PRO A 232 -7.41 16.27 -0.98
C PRO A 232 -8.64 15.51 -1.47
N GLU A 233 -9.48 16.08 -2.34
CA GLU A 233 -10.68 15.41 -2.85
C GLU A 233 -10.33 14.31 -3.85
N ALA A 234 -9.37 14.54 -4.74
CA ALA A 234 -8.86 13.51 -5.64
C ALA A 234 -8.14 12.40 -4.85
N GLY A 235 -7.40 12.75 -3.78
CA GLY A 235 -6.81 11.81 -2.85
C GLY A 235 -7.83 10.93 -2.14
N LYS A 236 -8.93 11.51 -1.63
CA LYS A 236 -10.05 10.76 -1.04
C LYS A 236 -10.71 9.82 -2.06
N ALA A 237 -10.87 10.29 -3.30
CA ALA A 237 -11.43 9.46 -4.38
C ALA A 237 -10.52 8.25 -4.67
N LEU A 238 -9.20 8.42 -4.68
CA LEU A 238 -8.24 7.32 -4.82
C LEU A 238 -8.34 6.33 -3.65
N ILE A 239 -8.37 6.81 -2.41
CA ILE A 239 -8.53 5.96 -1.22
C ILE A 239 -9.83 5.16 -1.28
N LYS A 240 -10.94 5.82 -1.64
CA LYS A 240 -12.25 5.17 -1.80
C LYS A 240 -12.23 4.10 -2.90
N PHE A 241 -11.55 4.37 -4.03
CA PHE A 241 -11.39 3.40 -5.10
C PHE A 241 -10.61 2.17 -4.62
N LEU A 242 -9.46 2.36 -3.93
CA LEU A 242 -8.65 1.28 -3.39
C LEU A 242 -9.38 0.43 -2.33
N ALA A 243 -10.32 1.03 -1.59
CA ALA A 243 -11.17 0.35 -0.60
C ALA A 243 -12.45 -0.27 -1.21
N SER A 244 -12.69 -0.10 -2.52
CA SER A 244 -13.93 -0.50 -3.17
C SER A 244 -13.98 -2.00 -3.50
N PRO A 245 -15.19 -2.54 -3.70
CA PRO A 245 -15.36 -3.90 -4.20
C PRO A 245 -14.65 -4.18 -5.54
N ALA A 246 -14.48 -3.17 -6.40
CA ALA A 246 -13.79 -3.30 -7.68
C ALA A 246 -12.28 -3.62 -7.52
N ALA A 247 -11.65 -3.14 -6.44
CA ALA A 247 -10.25 -3.42 -6.15
C ALA A 247 -10.00 -4.82 -5.55
N ARG A 248 -11.07 -5.49 -5.05
CA ARG A 248 -10.96 -6.69 -4.22
C ARG A 248 -10.20 -7.83 -4.89
N GLU A 249 -10.52 -8.17 -6.12
CA GLU A 249 -9.89 -9.29 -6.83
C GLU A 249 -8.39 -9.04 -7.01
N THR A 250 -8.01 -7.85 -7.43
CA THR A 250 -6.60 -7.45 -7.60
C THR A 250 -5.83 -7.52 -6.28
N ILE A 251 -6.44 -7.07 -5.18
CA ILE A 251 -5.86 -7.13 -3.84
C ILE A 251 -5.61 -8.59 -3.41
N VAL A 252 -6.60 -9.48 -3.58
CA VAL A 252 -6.47 -10.91 -3.24
C VAL A 252 -5.41 -11.58 -4.12
N ASN A 253 -5.39 -11.27 -5.42
CA ASN A 253 -4.39 -11.79 -6.35
C ASN A 253 -2.97 -11.33 -6.00
N ALA A 254 -2.82 -10.17 -5.37
CA ALA A 254 -1.54 -9.70 -4.84
C ALA A 254 -1.13 -10.37 -3.51
N GLY A 255 -1.94 -11.26 -2.94
CA GLY A 255 -1.64 -11.96 -1.68
C GLY A 255 -2.00 -11.17 -0.42
N LEU A 256 -2.99 -10.30 -0.53
CA LEU A 256 -3.52 -9.47 0.55
C LEU A 256 -4.97 -9.84 0.86
N GLU A 257 -5.42 -9.54 2.06
CA GLU A 257 -6.81 -9.73 2.50
C GLU A 257 -7.49 -8.35 2.59
N PRO A 258 -8.47 -8.02 1.70
CA PRO A 258 -9.17 -6.74 1.75
C PRO A 258 -9.95 -6.57 3.06
N ILE A 259 -9.88 -5.40 3.69
CA ILE A 259 -10.71 -5.04 4.84
C ILE A 259 -12.05 -4.51 4.32
N VAL A 260 -13.12 -5.26 4.57
CA VAL A 260 -14.48 -4.88 4.14
C VAL A 260 -15.07 -3.91 5.16
N GLY A 261 -15.48 -2.72 4.72
CA GLY A 261 -16.18 -1.75 5.58
C GLY A 261 -15.30 -0.64 6.16
N GLY A 262 -14.09 -0.41 5.65
CA GLY A 262 -13.17 0.64 6.13
C GLY A 262 -13.54 2.09 5.79
N ALA A 263 -14.64 2.35 5.07
CA ALA A 263 -15.15 3.70 4.85
C ALA A 263 -16.38 3.92 5.77
N LYS A 264 -16.16 4.55 6.92
CA LYS A 264 -17.24 5.17 7.72
C LYS A 264 -17.49 6.58 7.21
#